data_7c21bf1d08811ac2cf47ec64b3e9b53a
#
_entry.id   7c21bf1d08811ac2cf47ec64b3e9b53a
#
_cell.length_a   1.000
_cell.length_b   1.000
_cell.length_c   1.000
_cell.angle_alpha   90.00
_cell.angle_beta   90.00
_cell.angle_gamma   90.00
#
_symmetry.space_group_name_H-M   'P 1'
#
loop_
_entity.id
_entity.type
_entity.pdbx_description
1 polymer ?
#
loop_
_entity_poly.entity_id
_entity_poly.type
_entity_poly.pdbx_seq_one_letter_code
_entity_poly.pdbx_strand_id
1 'polypeptide(L)'
;ICASEQAVLVDKEIYQEFEELMRNAGCYFVSEEEKEKLKNSMFEYTEEYGFKLKSHVPGQSPYTIAKEAGFDVPKDTKVLVVYEEGIGHDYPFSKEKLSPVLTYYIVENEEEGISKAEKLLEFGGLGHSAVIHSENRETILKFSETLKAGRIIVNSPSTHGAIGDIYNTNMPSLTLGCGSFGGNSTTANVSSVNLINIKRVARRRVNMQWFKVPEKIYFEAGCISYLEKMPDIERAFIVTDPGMVKFGYVDRILYHLRKREQHVHCEIFSEVESDPSFDTVSKGLELMNNFKPDVIIALGGGSAIDAAKGMWLFYEHPDADPEGMKLKFMDIRKRAYKFPKLGVKAKMVAIPTTSGTGSEVTSFAVLTDKKLNKKYPLADYELTPDVAIVDPDLVMSLPKTITADTGMDVLTHGIESYVSNMASDYTDGLAEKAIELVFKNIKEAYE
;
A
#
# COMPACT_ATOMS: atom_id res chain seq x y z
N ILE A 1 -36.86 9.13 17.85
CA ILE A 1 -37.66 7.88 17.96
C ILE A 1 -36.86 6.71 17.40
N CYS A 2 -36.30 6.79 16.17
CA CYS A 2 -35.55 5.67 15.57
C CYS A 2 -34.27 5.29 16.34
N ALA A 3 -33.62 6.23 17.01
CA ALA A 3 -32.44 5.97 17.82
C ALA A 3 -32.77 5.57 19.26
N SER A 4 -34.06 5.42 19.64
CA SER A 4 -34.45 4.92 20.94
C SER A 4 -34.32 3.40 20.99
N GLU A 5 -33.97 2.88 22.13
CA GLU A 5 -33.85 1.44 22.37
C GLU A 5 -35.20 0.75 22.07
N GLN A 6 -35.16 -0.29 21.26
CA GLN A 6 -36.32 -1.11 20.87
C GLN A 6 -36.40 -2.41 21.65
N ALA A 7 -35.26 -2.87 22.13
CA ALA A 7 -35.15 -4.06 22.99
C ALA A 7 -34.00 -3.87 23.98
N VAL A 8 -34.13 -4.54 25.14
CA VAL A 8 -33.08 -4.66 26.14
C VAL A 8 -32.85 -6.13 26.46
N LEU A 9 -31.59 -6.52 26.53
CA LEU A 9 -31.15 -7.85 26.93
C LEU A 9 -30.43 -7.71 28.26
N VAL A 10 -30.90 -8.40 29.26
CA VAL A 10 -30.43 -8.27 30.64
C VAL A 10 -29.91 -9.61 31.13
N ASP A 11 -28.70 -9.58 31.70
CA ASP A 11 -28.10 -10.75 32.29
C ASP A 11 -28.94 -11.27 33.45
N LYS A 12 -29.13 -12.59 33.53
CA LYS A 12 -29.93 -13.25 34.55
C LYS A 12 -29.46 -13.00 35.97
N GLU A 13 -28.20 -12.63 36.15
CA GLU A 13 -27.66 -12.34 37.47
C GLU A 13 -28.19 -11.03 38.05
N ILE A 14 -28.57 -10.07 37.19
CA ILE A 14 -28.98 -8.71 37.59
C ILE A 14 -30.41 -8.38 37.21
N TYR A 15 -31.16 -9.25 36.51
CA TYR A 15 -32.45 -8.88 35.93
C TYR A 15 -33.49 -8.45 36.96
N GLN A 16 -33.51 -9.05 38.16
CA GLN A 16 -34.49 -8.71 39.22
C GLN A 16 -34.26 -7.28 39.74
N GLU A 17 -33.01 -6.95 40.03
CA GLU A 17 -32.66 -5.60 40.49
C GLU A 17 -32.90 -4.57 39.36
N PHE A 18 -32.55 -4.90 38.15
CA PHE A 18 -32.77 -4.02 37.01
C PHE A 18 -34.27 -3.79 36.75
N GLU A 19 -35.09 -4.82 36.84
CA GLU A 19 -36.55 -4.70 36.72
C GLU A 19 -37.16 -3.80 37.79
N GLU A 20 -36.73 -3.93 39.05
CA GLU A 20 -37.16 -3.07 40.13
C GLU A 20 -36.81 -1.60 39.87
N LEU A 21 -35.59 -1.34 39.42
CA LEU A 21 -35.14 -0.01 39.02
C LEU A 21 -35.97 0.57 37.86
N MET A 22 -36.30 -0.25 36.85
CA MET A 22 -37.14 0.16 35.75
C MET A 22 -38.56 0.53 36.19
N ARG A 23 -39.16 -0.27 37.07
CA ARG A 23 -40.49 0.02 37.67
C ARG A 23 -40.45 1.35 38.43
N ASN A 24 -39.44 1.55 39.25
CA ASN A 24 -39.22 2.79 39.98
C ASN A 24 -38.99 4.00 39.05
N ALA A 25 -38.45 3.78 37.88
CA ALA A 25 -38.26 4.81 36.86
C ALA A 25 -39.52 5.14 36.03
N GLY A 26 -40.63 4.40 36.24
CA GLY A 26 -41.92 4.60 35.57
C GLY A 26 -42.19 3.66 34.40
N CYS A 27 -41.53 2.52 34.33
CA CYS A 27 -41.82 1.47 33.37
C CYS A 27 -42.96 0.58 33.88
N TYR A 28 -43.88 0.18 33.01
CA TYR A 28 -44.97 -0.73 33.26
C TYR A 28 -44.71 -2.06 32.54
N PHE A 29 -44.52 -3.12 33.29
CA PHE A 29 -44.36 -4.46 32.77
C PHE A 29 -45.71 -5.09 32.51
N VAL A 30 -46.02 -5.36 31.26
CA VAL A 30 -47.31 -5.91 30.85
C VAL A 30 -47.43 -7.40 31.22
N SER A 31 -48.60 -7.83 31.63
CA SER A 31 -48.92 -9.24 31.85
C SER A 31 -49.08 -9.96 30.48
N GLU A 32 -49.10 -11.29 30.46
CA GLU A 32 -49.32 -12.07 29.26
C GLU A 32 -50.69 -11.79 28.61
N GLU A 33 -51.72 -11.54 29.39
CA GLU A 33 -53.03 -11.14 28.85
C GLU A 33 -52.98 -9.76 28.17
N GLU A 34 -52.31 -8.82 28.82
CA GLU A 34 -52.14 -7.46 28.29
C GLU A 34 -51.22 -7.47 27.06
N LYS A 35 -50.21 -8.36 27.01
CA LYS A 35 -49.32 -8.56 25.83
C LYS A 35 -50.10 -8.97 24.59
N GLU A 36 -51.04 -9.93 24.73
CA GLU A 36 -51.89 -10.32 23.58
C GLU A 36 -52.84 -9.19 23.15
N LYS A 37 -53.41 -8.42 24.07
CA LYS A 37 -54.19 -7.23 23.74
C LYS A 37 -53.34 -6.18 23.02
N LEU A 38 -52.16 -5.94 23.52
CA LEU A 38 -51.18 -5.00 22.94
C LEU A 38 -50.76 -5.41 21.55
N LYS A 39 -50.45 -6.69 21.34
CA LYS A 39 -50.11 -7.27 20.03
C LYS A 39 -51.22 -7.00 19.00
N ASN A 40 -52.47 -7.31 19.35
CA ASN A 40 -53.60 -7.13 18.45
C ASN A 40 -53.91 -5.65 18.18
N SER A 41 -53.64 -4.77 19.11
CA SER A 41 -53.78 -3.33 18.93
C SER A 41 -52.69 -2.74 18.05
N MET A 42 -51.43 -3.10 18.30
CA MET A 42 -50.26 -2.50 17.61
C MET A 42 -49.97 -3.06 16.26
N PHE A 43 -50.26 -4.33 15.99
CA PHE A 43 -49.84 -5.02 14.77
C PHE A 43 -51.04 -5.52 13.94
N GLU A 44 -50.87 -5.60 12.65
CA GLU A 44 -51.76 -6.29 11.70
C GLU A 44 -50.96 -7.43 11.07
N TYR A 45 -51.60 -8.58 10.87
CA TYR A 45 -50.99 -9.71 10.20
C TYR A 45 -51.31 -9.66 8.70
N THR A 46 -50.28 -9.84 7.88
CA THR A 46 -50.40 -9.97 6.42
C THR A 46 -49.68 -11.23 5.95
N GLU A 47 -50.23 -11.96 4.96
CA GLU A 47 -49.56 -13.18 4.45
C GLU A 47 -48.20 -12.90 3.84
N GLU A 48 -48.01 -11.72 3.26
CA GLU A 48 -46.78 -11.33 2.56
C GLU A 48 -45.64 -10.91 3.50
N TYR A 49 -45.95 -10.20 4.59
CA TYR A 49 -44.93 -9.58 5.47
C TYR A 49 -45.03 -10.01 6.94
N GLY A 50 -45.93 -10.94 7.28
CA GLY A 50 -46.20 -11.31 8.64
C GLY A 50 -46.81 -10.15 9.43
N PHE A 51 -46.44 -10.00 10.70
CA PHE A 51 -46.90 -8.89 11.53
C PHE A 51 -46.27 -7.57 11.13
N LYS A 52 -47.09 -6.58 10.79
CA LYS A 52 -46.73 -5.21 10.44
C LYS A 52 -47.25 -4.23 11.46
N LEU A 53 -46.41 -3.27 11.88
CA LEU A 53 -46.82 -2.22 12.80
C LEU A 53 -47.88 -1.32 12.14
N LYS A 54 -49.00 -1.09 12.87
CA LYS A 54 -50.06 -0.20 12.36
C LYS A 54 -49.59 1.26 12.35
N SER A 55 -50.01 2.02 11.37
CA SER A 55 -49.52 3.37 11.09
C SER A 55 -49.82 4.41 12.17
N HIS A 56 -50.82 4.16 13.04
CA HIS A 56 -51.19 5.08 14.13
C HIS A 56 -50.32 4.92 15.38
N VAL A 57 -49.59 3.83 15.53
CA VAL A 57 -48.77 3.52 16.73
C VAL A 57 -47.51 4.38 16.89
N PRO A 58 -46.74 4.64 15.83
CA PRO A 58 -45.52 5.43 15.96
C PRO A 58 -45.75 6.79 16.62
N GLY A 59 -44.95 7.11 17.63
CA GLY A 59 -44.99 8.41 18.34
C GLY A 59 -46.09 8.57 19.39
N GLN A 60 -46.92 7.55 19.59
CA GLN A 60 -47.96 7.60 20.65
C GLN A 60 -47.36 7.44 22.04
N SER A 61 -48.07 7.94 23.06
CA SER A 61 -47.69 7.76 24.48
C SER A 61 -47.97 6.35 24.96
N PRO A 62 -47.27 5.84 25.97
CA PRO A 62 -47.58 4.53 26.60
C PRO A 62 -49.03 4.43 27.08
N TYR A 63 -49.54 5.51 27.67
CA TYR A 63 -50.92 5.60 28.13
C TYR A 63 -51.94 5.45 27.00
N THR A 64 -51.69 6.13 25.86
CA THR A 64 -52.57 6.04 24.67
C THR A 64 -52.57 4.62 24.10
N ILE A 65 -51.39 4.03 23.95
CA ILE A 65 -51.21 2.68 23.41
C ILE A 65 -51.91 1.63 24.28
N ALA A 66 -51.74 1.70 25.62
CA ALA A 66 -52.41 0.79 26.58
C ALA A 66 -53.92 0.92 26.53
N LYS A 67 -54.43 2.16 26.48
CA LYS A 67 -55.85 2.44 26.39
C LYS A 67 -56.50 1.91 25.11
N GLU A 68 -55.81 2.08 23.98
CA GLU A 68 -56.25 1.54 22.69
C GLU A 68 -56.20 0.00 22.67
N ALA A 69 -55.28 -0.60 23.43
CA ALA A 69 -55.19 -2.05 23.61
C ALA A 69 -56.21 -2.60 24.61
N GLY A 70 -56.94 -1.74 25.34
CA GLY A 70 -58.01 -2.13 26.24
C GLY A 70 -57.53 -2.55 27.64
N PHE A 71 -56.48 -1.91 28.15
CA PHE A 71 -56.03 -2.03 29.53
C PHE A 71 -55.56 -0.68 30.09
N ASP A 72 -55.56 -0.58 31.41
CA ASP A 72 -55.25 0.68 32.10
C ASP A 72 -53.81 0.65 32.65
N VAL A 73 -53.13 1.76 32.51
CA VAL A 73 -51.83 2.02 33.13
C VAL A 73 -51.82 3.40 33.82
N PRO A 74 -50.90 3.65 34.76
CA PRO A 74 -50.74 4.99 35.34
C PRO A 74 -50.48 6.03 34.23
N LYS A 75 -51.04 7.24 34.39
CA LYS A 75 -50.90 8.31 33.37
C LYS A 75 -49.47 8.79 33.17
N ASP A 76 -48.62 8.60 34.16
CA ASP A 76 -47.21 8.95 34.18
C ASP A 76 -46.28 7.81 33.72
N THR A 77 -46.86 6.70 33.26
CA THR A 77 -46.11 5.59 32.65
C THR A 77 -45.27 6.11 31.51
N LYS A 78 -43.96 5.81 31.54
CA LYS A 78 -43.00 6.27 30.57
C LYS A 78 -42.75 5.26 29.45
N VAL A 79 -42.76 3.95 29.79
CA VAL A 79 -42.48 2.85 28.86
C VAL A 79 -43.34 1.65 29.21
N LEU A 80 -43.90 0.99 28.21
CA LEU A 80 -44.52 -0.34 28.36
C LEU A 80 -43.42 -1.38 28.07
N VAL A 81 -43.22 -2.32 28.96
CA VAL A 81 -42.20 -3.36 28.86
C VAL A 81 -42.87 -4.70 28.60
N VAL A 82 -42.43 -5.37 27.52
CA VAL A 82 -42.95 -6.64 27.05
C VAL A 82 -41.89 -7.71 27.15
N TYR A 83 -42.12 -8.74 27.93
CA TYR A 83 -41.27 -9.92 27.92
C TYR A 83 -41.44 -10.68 26.60
N GLU A 84 -40.30 -11.10 26.02
CA GLU A 84 -40.30 -11.90 24.78
C GLU A 84 -39.23 -12.98 24.88
N GLU A 85 -39.53 -14.16 24.32
CA GLU A 85 -38.59 -15.27 24.35
C GLU A 85 -37.83 -15.41 23.03
N GLY A 86 -38.49 -15.12 21.91
CA GLY A 86 -38.00 -15.29 20.58
C GLY A 86 -37.80 -14.02 19.79
N ILE A 87 -37.21 -14.18 18.61
CA ILE A 87 -36.92 -13.12 17.64
C ILE A 87 -37.40 -13.58 16.28
N GLY A 88 -38.08 -12.73 15.52
CA GLY A 88 -38.51 -13.05 14.17
C GLY A 88 -40.00 -12.82 13.95
N HIS A 89 -40.53 -13.38 12.87
CA HIS A 89 -41.89 -13.11 12.39
C HIS A 89 -43.00 -13.52 13.37
N ASP A 90 -42.78 -14.55 14.19
CA ASP A 90 -43.74 -15.02 15.16
C ASP A 90 -43.73 -14.17 16.44
N TYR A 91 -42.72 -13.34 16.63
CA TYR A 91 -42.47 -12.50 17.79
C TYR A 91 -42.51 -11.01 17.41
N PRO A 92 -43.71 -10.41 17.16
CA PRO A 92 -43.82 -9.09 16.55
C PRO A 92 -43.18 -7.97 17.38
N PHE A 93 -43.08 -8.11 18.70
CA PHE A 93 -42.40 -7.13 19.56
C PHE A 93 -40.88 -7.10 19.33
N SER A 94 -40.30 -8.10 18.72
CA SER A 94 -38.86 -8.08 18.35
C SER A 94 -38.54 -7.10 17.20
N LYS A 95 -39.56 -6.60 16.48
CA LYS A 95 -39.38 -5.56 15.42
C LYS A 95 -39.27 -4.16 16.05
N GLU A 96 -38.83 -3.21 15.19
CA GLU A 96 -38.87 -1.79 15.48
C GLU A 96 -40.33 -1.35 15.67
N LYS A 97 -40.63 -0.63 16.77
CA LYS A 97 -41.96 -0.22 17.15
C LYS A 97 -42.19 1.28 17.07
N LEU A 98 -41.12 2.08 16.95
CA LEU A 98 -41.17 3.54 16.89
C LEU A 98 -42.08 4.20 17.95
N SER A 99 -42.16 3.58 19.09
CA SER A 99 -43.04 3.93 20.21
C SER A 99 -42.38 3.53 21.53
N PRO A 100 -42.81 4.06 22.67
CA PRO A 100 -42.27 3.71 23.98
C PRO A 100 -42.78 2.33 24.48
N VAL A 101 -42.58 1.32 23.64
CA VAL A 101 -42.82 -0.09 23.97
C VAL A 101 -41.48 -0.82 23.81
N LEU A 102 -40.92 -1.27 24.91
CA LEU A 102 -39.61 -1.91 24.98
C LEU A 102 -39.76 -3.42 25.13
N THR A 103 -39.08 -4.18 24.32
CA THR A 103 -39.01 -5.63 24.44
C THR A 103 -37.91 -6.01 25.43
N TYR A 104 -38.19 -6.89 26.33
CA TYR A 104 -37.30 -7.30 27.42
C TYR A 104 -36.94 -8.77 27.26
N TYR A 105 -35.65 -9.06 27.24
CA TYR A 105 -35.11 -10.41 27.19
C TYR A 105 -34.19 -10.65 28.39
N ILE A 106 -34.32 -11.83 29.00
CA ILE A 106 -33.34 -12.31 29.97
C ILE A 106 -32.37 -13.23 29.23
N VAL A 107 -31.07 -13.07 29.44
CA VAL A 107 -30.03 -13.87 28.84
C VAL A 107 -29.18 -14.56 29.89
N GLU A 108 -28.71 -15.76 29.59
CA GLU A 108 -27.93 -16.59 30.50
C GLU A 108 -26.51 -16.08 30.73
N ASN A 109 -25.93 -15.40 29.74
CA ASN A 109 -24.57 -14.89 29.77
C ASN A 109 -24.31 -13.91 28.60
N GLU A 110 -23.10 -13.36 28.55
CA GLU A 110 -22.72 -12.38 27.53
C GLU A 110 -22.74 -12.96 26.09
N GLU A 111 -22.38 -14.27 25.89
CA GLU A 111 -22.44 -14.87 24.58
C GLU A 111 -23.85 -14.92 24.01
N GLU A 112 -24.80 -15.35 24.84
CA GLU A 112 -26.20 -15.36 24.44
C GLU A 112 -26.72 -13.94 24.20
N GLY A 113 -26.31 -12.98 25.04
CA GLY A 113 -26.67 -11.57 24.92
C GLY A 113 -26.18 -10.99 23.57
N ILE A 114 -24.93 -11.20 23.21
CA ILE A 114 -24.36 -10.75 21.94
C ILE A 114 -25.05 -11.43 20.76
N SER A 115 -25.27 -12.73 20.82
CA SER A 115 -25.95 -13.48 19.75
C SER A 115 -27.40 -13.05 19.54
N LYS A 116 -28.17 -12.81 20.64
CA LYS A 116 -29.53 -12.27 20.53
C LYS A 116 -29.55 -10.84 20.01
N ALA A 117 -28.58 -9.99 20.41
CA ALA A 117 -28.46 -8.62 19.92
C ALA A 117 -28.17 -8.59 18.41
N GLU A 118 -27.31 -9.47 17.91
CA GLU A 118 -27.06 -9.63 16.47
C GLU A 118 -28.34 -10.00 15.73
N LYS A 119 -29.07 -11.01 16.18
CA LYS A 119 -30.34 -11.44 15.57
C LYS A 119 -31.40 -10.35 15.57
N LEU A 120 -31.53 -9.59 16.67
CA LEU A 120 -32.47 -8.45 16.76
C LEU A 120 -32.09 -7.37 15.72
N LEU A 121 -30.80 -7.07 15.61
CA LEU A 121 -30.32 -6.07 14.67
C LEU A 121 -30.55 -6.51 13.23
N GLU A 122 -30.25 -7.78 12.89
CA GLU A 122 -30.50 -8.34 11.56
C GLU A 122 -31.97 -8.36 11.20
N PHE A 123 -32.86 -8.59 12.16
CA PHE A 123 -34.29 -8.66 11.94
C PHE A 123 -34.94 -7.29 11.72
N GLY A 124 -34.51 -6.25 12.42
CA GLY A 124 -35.23 -5.00 12.42
C GLY A 124 -34.41 -3.71 12.52
N GLY A 125 -33.07 -3.78 12.50
CA GLY A 125 -32.27 -2.59 12.74
C GLY A 125 -30.90 -2.58 12.04
N LEU A 126 -30.76 -3.37 11.01
CA LEU A 126 -29.46 -3.60 10.37
C LEU A 126 -28.76 -2.30 9.97
N GLY A 127 -27.53 -2.13 10.44
CA GLY A 127 -26.71 -0.96 10.20
C GLY A 127 -26.99 0.26 11.07
N HIS A 128 -28.03 0.25 11.93
CA HIS A 128 -28.41 1.43 12.70
C HIS A 128 -27.49 1.65 13.91
N SER A 129 -27.90 1.24 15.10
CA SER A 129 -27.19 1.51 16.36
C SER A 129 -27.41 0.38 17.37
N ALA A 130 -26.37 0.09 18.16
CA ALA A 130 -26.45 -0.83 19.28
C ALA A 130 -25.77 -0.23 20.51
N VAL A 131 -26.24 -0.61 21.69
CA VAL A 131 -25.73 -0.13 22.97
C VAL A 131 -25.24 -1.31 23.79
N ILE A 132 -24.13 -1.12 24.46
CA ILE A 132 -23.64 -2.03 25.49
C ILE A 132 -23.35 -1.27 26.79
N HIS A 133 -23.78 -1.83 27.91
CA HIS A 133 -23.43 -1.37 29.24
C HIS A 133 -22.50 -2.40 29.88
N SER A 134 -21.21 -2.09 29.92
CA SER A 134 -20.17 -2.96 30.47
C SER A 134 -18.90 -2.15 30.78
N GLU A 135 -18.15 -2.60 31.78
CA GLU A 135 -16.79 -2.12 32.08
C GLU A 135 -15.72 -3.07 31.50
N ASN A 136 -16.11 -4.26 31.02
CA ASN A 136 -15.18 -5.23 30.44
C ASN A 136 -14.84 -4.87 29.00
N ARG A 137 -13.59 -4.50 28.77
CA ARG A 137 -13.08 -4.10 27.45
C ARG A 137 -13.16 -5.22 26.40
N GLU A 138 -12.94 -6.48 26.80
CA GLU A 138 -13.01 -7.62 25.88
C GLU A 138 -14.44 -7.87 25.41
N THR A 139 -15.40 -7.80 26.32
CA THR A 139 -16.84 -7.88 26.02
C THR A 139 -17.28 -6.75 25.07
N ILE A 140 -16.84 -5.51 25.36
CA ILE A 140 -17.14 -4.34 24.50
C ILE A 140 -16.57 -4.55 23.10
N LEU A 141 -15.33 -5.04 22.98
CA LEU A 141 -14.70 -5.28 21.69
C LEU A 141 -15.42 -6.39 20.91
N LYS A 142 -15.69 -7.53 21.55
CA LYS A 142 -16.42 -8.65 20.97
C LYS A 142 -17.81 -8.22 20.46
N PHE A 143 -18.56 -7.44 21.27
CA PHE A 143 -19.83 -6.86 20.87
C PHE A 143 -19.70 -5.97 19.64
N SER A 144 -18.67 -5.10 19.62
CA SER A 144 -18.44 -4.14 18.54
C SER A 144 -18.04 -4.81 17.21
N GLU A 145 -17.30 -5.91 17.27
CA GLU A 145 -16.89 -6.68 16.09
C GLU A 145 -18.00 -7.56 15.54
N THR A 146 -18.89 -8.04 16.41
CA THR A 146 -19.96 -8.96 16.01
C THR A 146 -21.16 -8.21 15.41
N LEU A 147 -21.56 -7.09 15.98
CA LEU A 147 -22.79 -6.43 15.56
C LEU A 147 -22.63 -5.59 14.29
N LYS A 148 -23.51 -5.81 13.33
CA LYS A 148 -23.60 -5.08 12.07
C LYS A 148 -24.33 -3.74 12.25
N ALA A 149 -23.81 -2.89 13.12
CA ALA A 149 -24.33 -1.55 13.41
C ALA A 149 -23.32 -0.47 13.00
N GLY A 150 -23.80 0.64 12.49
CA GLY A 150 -22.95 1.79 12.13
C GLY A 150 -22.46 2.57 13.34
N ARG A 151 -23.11 2.39 14.51
CA ARG A 151 -22.75 3.02 15.78
C ARG A 151 -22.88 2.03 16.92
N ILE A 152 -21.78 1.83 17.62
CA ILE A 152 -21.73 1.12 18.89
C ILE A 152 -21.56 2.15 19.99
N ILE A 153 -22.50 2.15 20.93
CA ILE A 153 -22.55 3.12 22.03
C ILE A 153 -22.25 2.37 23.32
N VAL A 154 -21.36 2.91 24.12
CA VAL A 154 -20.90 2.28 25.35
C VAL A 154 -21.34 3.14 26.55
N ASN A 155 -22.00 2.51 27.53
CA ASN A 155 -22.38 3.12 28.79
C ASN A 155 -23.16 4.45 28.67
N SER A 156 -23.95 4.58 27.60
CA SER A 156 -24.76 5.76 27.31
C SER A 156 -26.04 5.38 26.59
N PRO A 157 -27.15 6.11 26.82
CA PRO A 157 -28.40 5.85 26.09
C PRO A 157 -28.25 6.01 24.58
N SER A 158 -28.87 5.11 23.81
CA SER A 158 -28.81 5.15 22.34
C SER A 158 -29.32 6.47 21.77
N THR A 159 -30.41 6.98 22.29
CA THR A 159 -31.03 8.22 21.80
C THR A 159 -30.04 9.39 21.79
N HIS A 160 -29.25 9.54 22.83
CA HIS A 160 -28.25 10.60 22.94
C HIS A 160 -26.92 10.21 22.26
N GLY A 161 -26.46 8.99 22.55
CA GLY A 161 -25.17 8.54 22.01
C GLY A 161 -25.15 8.43 20.48
N ALA A 162 -26.25 8.01 19.86
CA ALA A 162 -26.32 7.88 18.41
C ALA A 162 -26.35 9.23 17.69
N ILE A 163 -27.04 10.21 18.24
CA ILE A 163 -27.09 11.55 17.61
C ILE A 163 -25.84 12.39 17.83
N GLY A 164 -24.98 12.01 18.78
CA GLY A 164 -23.70 12.69 19.04
C GLY A 164 -23.78 13.88 19.99
N ASP A 165 -22.95 14.90 19.75
CA ASP A 165 -22.82 16.12 20.55
C ASP A 165 -22.01 15.93 21.84
N ILE A 166 -22.50 16.44 22.98
CA ILE A 166 -21.78 16.41 24.27
C ILE A 166 -21.56 15.00 24.85
N TYR A 167 -22.27 14.01 24.32
CA TYR A 167 -22.23 12.64 24.82
C TYR A 167 -21.09 11.79 24.29
N ASN A 168 -20.53 12.15 23.15
CA ASN A 168 -19.40 11.46 22.52
C ASN A 168 -18.84 12.25 21.31
N THR A 169 -17.91 11.64 20.57
CA THR A 169 -17.25 12.26 19.41
C THR A 169 -18.00 12.13 18.08
N ASN A 170 -19.21 11.55 18.08
CA ASN A 170 -20.01 11.50 16.85
C ASN A 170 -20.46 12.90 16.45
N MET A 171 -20.48 13.17 15.16
CA MET A 171 -21.00 14.43 14.62
C MET A 171 -22.48 14.58 15.01
N PRO A 172 -22.92 15.70 15.61
CA PRO A 172 -24.32 15.91 15.92
C PRO A 172 -25.22 15.84 14.68
N SER A 173 -26.19 14.93 14.70
CA SER A 173 -27.15 14.78 13.59
C SER A 173 -28.39 14.02 14.00
N LEU A 174 -29.53 14.41 13.45
CA LEU A 174 -30.78 13.66 13.53
C LEU A 174 -30.98 12.70 12.33
N THR A 175 -30.09 12.74 11.37
CA THR A 175 -30.10 11.84 10.21
C THR A 175 -28.88 10.90 10.30
N LEU A 176 -29.15 9.63 10.55
CA LEU A 176 -28.14 8.62 10.81
C LEU A 176 -28.03 7.65 9.64
N GLY A 177 -26.85 7.57 9.02
CA GLY A 177 -26.57 6.59 7.96
C GLY A 177 -26.41 5.17 8.54
N CYS A 178 -26.91 4.17 7.84
CA CYS A 178 -26.81 2.75 8.22
C CYS A 178 -25.78 1.97 7.40
N GLY A 179 -25.04 2.64 6.54
CA GLY A 179 -24.00 2.06 5.70
C GLY A 179 -24.49 0.94 4.77
N SER A 180 -23.58 0.14 4.27
CA SER A 180 -23.88 -0.99 3.39
C SER A 180 -24.78 -2.03 4.02
N PHE A 181 -24.70 -2.22 5.33
CA PHE A 181 -25.58 -3.13 6.07
C PHE A 181 -27.05 -2.73 5.96
N GLY A 182 -27.33 -1.44 6.07
CA GLY A 182 -28.69 -0.89 5.95
C GLY A 182 -29.06 -0.40 4.55
N GLY A 183 -28.27 -0.75 3.52
CA GLY A 183 -28.51 -0.32 2.14
C GLY A 183 -28.28 1.16 1.89
N ASN A 184 -27.50 1.84 2.71
CA ASN A 184 -27.17 3.26 2.60
C ASN A 184 -25.75 3.47 2.07
N SER A 185 -25.49 4.64 1.53
CA SER A 185 -24.17 5.03 1.02
C SER A 185 -23.20 5.54 2.09
N THR A 186 -23.65 5.75 3.32
CA THR A 186 -22.80 6.24 4.43
C THR A 186 -23.21 5.64 5.76
N THR A 187 -22.22 5.44 6.64
CA THR A 187 -22.42 5.13 8.08
C THR A 187 -22.39 6.37 8.94
N ALA A 188 -22.09 7.53 8.37
CA ALA A 188 -21.91 8.75 9.13
C ALA A 188 -23.21 9.31 9.71
N ASN A 189 -23.06 10.10 10.75
CA ASN A 189 -24.08 11.07 11.17
C ASN A 189 -24.11 12.16 10.09
N VAL A 190 -25.20 12.22 9.33
CA VAL A 190 -25.30 13.08 8.14
C VAL A 190 -25.34 14.55 8.55
N SER A 191 -24.45 15.34 7.98
CA SER A 191 -24.34 16.78 8.22
C SER A 191 -24.17 17.55 6.89
N SER A 192 -23.95 18.85 6.98
CA SER A 192 -23.67 19.69 5.80
C SER A 192 -22.49 19.21 4.96
N VAL A 193 -21.51 18.56 5.58
CA VAL A 193 -20.34 17.98 4.89
C VAL A 193 -20.76 16.93 3.86
N ASN A 194 -21.84 16.18 4.12
CA ASN A 194 -22.34 15.16 3.20
C ASN A 194 -23.08 15.78 1.98
N LEU A 195 -23.43 17.07 2.03
CA LEU A 195 -24.07 17.81 0.94
C LEU A 195 -23.05 18.56 0.08
N ILE A 196 -21.77 18.53 0.43
CA ILE A 196 -20.71 19.22 -0.29
C ILE A 196 -20.03 18.27 -1.26
N ASN A 197 -19.92 18.68 -2.52
CA ASN A 197 -19.08 17.99 -3.49
C ASN A 197 -17.59 18.33 -3.23
N ILE A 198 -16.87 17.42 -2.65
CA ILE A 198 -15.44 17.57 -2.39
C ILE A 198 -14.65 17.30 -3.66
N LYS A 199 -14.02 18.35 -4.22
CA LYS A 199 -13.02 18.19 -5.27
C LYS A 199 -11.67 17.92 -4.65
N ARG A 200 -11.03 16.81 -5.04
CA ARG A 200 -9.68 16.47 -4.61
C ARG A 200 -8.69 16.93 -5.66
N VAL A 201 -7.81 17.85 -5.28
CA VAL A 201 -6.65 18.23 -6.10
C VAL A 201 -5.49 17.33 -5.69
N ALA A 202 -5.19 16.33 -6.50
CA ALA A 202 -4.07 15.44 -6.28
C ALA A 202 -2.82 16.06 -6.94
N ARG A 203 -1.88 16.51 -6.15
CA ARG A 203 -0.54 16.92 -6.62
C ARG A 203 0.42 15.76 -6.44
N ARG A 204 1.33 15.61 -7.39
CA ARG A 204 2.45 14.67 -7.25
C ARG A 204 3.22 15.05 -5.99
N ARG A 205 3.38 14.14 -5.04
CA ARG A 205 4.33 14.31 -3.95
C ARG A 205 5.73 14.12 -4.51
N VAL A 206 6.55 15.13 -4.40
CA VAL A 206 7.99 14.99 -4.58
C VAL A 206 8.50 14.35 -3.29
N ASN A 207 8.90 13.08 -3.33
CA ASN A 207 9.62 12.47 -2.21
C ASN A 207 11.00 13.13 -2.11
N MET A 208 11.71 12.93 -1.00
CA MET A 208 13.08 13.42 -0.85
C MET A 208 13.89 13.06 -2.10
N GLN A 209 14.40 14.09 -2.77
CA GLN A 209 15.36 13.91 -3.84
C GLN A 209 16.70 13.53 -3.23
N TRP A 210 17.41 12.64 -3.85
CA TRP A 210 18.74 12.26 -3.47
C TRP A 210 19.55 11.94 -4.73
N PHE A 211 20.85 12.21 -4.66
CA PHE A 211 21.80 12.03 -5.73
C PHE A 211 22.71 10.87 -5.37
N LYS A 212 22.92 9.92 -6.29
CA LYS A 212 23.79 8.78 -6.11
C LYS A 212 24.71 8.64 -7.33
N VAL A 213 25.97 8.48 -7.04
CA VAL A 213 27.04 8.10 -7.98
C VAL A 213 27.78 6.91 -7.41
N PRO A 214 28.70 6.26 -8.15
CA PRO A 214 29.61 5.28 -7.60
C PRO A 214 30.33 5.79 -6.33
N GLU A 215 30.65 4.89 -5.42
CA GLU A 215 31.37 5.23 -4.20
C GLU A 215 32.72 5.89 -4.52
N LYS A 216 33.36 5.44 -5.63
CA LYS A 216 34.62 6.00 -6.13
C LYS A 216 34.55 6.20 -7.63
N ILE A 217 34.97 7.37 -8.09
CA ILE A 217 35.13 7.70 -9.51
C ILE A 217 36.57 8.17 -9.71
N TYR A 218 37.36 7.37 -10.43
CA TYR A 218 38.71 7.74 -10.85
C TYR A 218 38.65 8.28 -12.29
N PHE A 219 39.26 9.44 -12.51
CA PHE A 219 39.19 10.12 -13.82
C PHE A 219 40.51 10.85 -14.06
N GLU A 220 41.46 10.15 -14.66
CA GLU A 220 42.76 10.69 -15.07
C GLU A 220 43.42 9.66 -15.98
N ALA A 221 44.31 10.10 -16.90
CA ALA A 221 45.10 9.20 -17.74
C ALA A 221 45.90 8.22 -16.86
N GLY A 222 45.80 6.94 -17.15
CA GLY A 222 46.45 5.86 -16.38
C GLY A 222 45.75 5.51 -15.07
N CYS A 223 44.55 6.05 -14.77
CA CYS A 223 43.82 5.73 -13.52
C CYS A 223 43.37 4.27 -13.46
N ILE A 224 43.39 3.52 -14.54
CA ILE A 224 43.23 2.06 -14.57
C ILE A 224 44.19 1.34 -13.59
N SER A 225 45.34 1.96 -13.25
CA SER A 225 46.27 1.45 -12.25
C SER A 225 45.67 1.32 -10.84
N TYR A 226 44.49 1.89 -10.57
CA TYR A 226 43.75 1.64 -9.33
C TYR A 226 43.50 0.14 -9.10
N LEU A 227 43.35 -0.65 -10.17
CA LEU A 227 43.15 -2.10 -10.06
C LEU A 227 44.33 -2.81 -9.35
N GLU A 228 45.53 -2.22 -9.33
CA GLU A 228 46.66 -2.75 -8.56
C GLU A 228 46.45 -2.68 -7.05
N LYS A 229 45.63 -1.71 -6.58
CA LYS A 229 45.44 -1.36 -5.16
C LYS A 229 44.04 -1.57 -4.65
N MET A 230 43.10 -1.92 -5.51
CA MET A 230 41.73 -2.15 -5.08
C MET A 230 41.68 -3.27 -4.03
N PRO A 231 41.11 -3.06 -2.84
CA PRO A 231 41.08 -4.08 -1.80
C PRO A 231 40.15 -5.25 -2.15
N ASP A 232 40.36 -6.38 -1.49
CA ASP A 232 39.44 -7.52 -1.45
C ASP A 232 39.12 -8.14 -2.84
N ILE A 233 40.12 -8.29 -3.68
CA ILE A 233 40.00 -8.95 -5.00
C ILE A 233 40.84 -10.23 -5.04
N GLU A 234 40.18 -11.36 -5.23
CA GLU A 234 40.81 -12.67 -5.45
C GLU A 234 40.39 -13.28 -6.81
N ARG A 235 39.15 -12.99 -7.28
CA ARG A 235 38.52 -13.62 -8.42
C ARG A 235 37.80 -12.58 -9.27
N ALA A 236 38.49 -12.06 -10.31
CA ALA A 236 37.98 -11.03 -11.20
C ALA A 236 37.30 -11.64 -12.44
N PHE A 237 36.01 -11.30 -12.65
CA PHE A 237 35.29 -11.67 -13.85
C PHE A 237 35.18 -10.46 -14.77
N ILE A 238 35.81 -10.52 -15.95
CA ILE A 238 35.87 -9.42 -16.90
C ILE A 238 34.78 -9.61 -17.94
N VAL A 239 33.86 -8.65 -18.05
CA VAL A 239 32.77 -8.63 -19.03
C VAL A 239 33.13 -7.59 -20.11
N THR A 240 33.15 -7.99 -21.35
CA THR A 240 33.60 -7.13 -22.43
C THR A 240 33.03 -7.57 -23.79
N ASP A 241 33.36 -6.82 -24.85
CA ASP A 241 33.05 -7.15 -26.24
C ASP A 241 34.31 -7.60 -27.01
N PRO A 242 34.15 -8.25 -28.21
CA PRO A 242 35.25 -8.72 -28.99
C PRO A 242 36.21 -7.61 -29.46
N GLY A 243 35.73 -6.37 -29.59
CA GLY A 243 36.53 -5.22 -29.95
C GLY A 243 37.58 -4.89 -28.91
N MET A 244 37.24 -4.92 -27.66
CA MET A 244 38.14 -4.62 -26.53
C MET A 244 39.27 -5.65 -26.42
N VAL A 245 38.97 -6.91 -26.70
CA VAL A 245 40.01 -7.96 -26.80
C VAL A 245 40.97 -7.64 -27.97
N LYS A 246 40.42 -7.34 -29.16
CA LYS A 246 41.20 -7.04 -30.36
C LYS A 246 42.10 -5.80 -30.21
N PHE A 247 41.62 -4.77 -29.47
CA PHE A 247 42.39 -3.55 -29.21
C PHE A 247 43.39 -3.70 -28.06
N GLY A 248 43.46 -4.85 -27.40
CA GLY A 248 44.42 -5.12 -26.33
C GLY A 248 44.02 -4.45 -24.97
N TYR A 249 42.80 -3.96 -24.82
CA TYR A 249 42.39 -3.31 -23.60
C TYR A 249 42.17 -4.30 -22.45
N VAL A 250 41.77 -5.53 -22.78
CA VAL A 250 41.70 -6.62 -21.78
C VAL A 250 43.10 -6.90 -21.24
N ASP A 251 44.14 -6.90 -22.10
CA ASP A 251 45.52 -7.14 -21.68
C ASP A 251 46.02 -6.04 -20.72
N ARG A 252 45.58 -4.78 -20.91
CA ARG A 252 45.90 -3.70 -19.97
C ARG A 252 45.30 -3.96 -18.58
N ILE A 253 44.07 -4.44 -18.50
CA ILE A 253 43.45 -4.82 -17.21
C ILE A 253 44.21 -5.96 -16.55
N LEU A 254 44.50 -7.03 -17.33
CA LEU A 254 45.24 -8.17 -16.83
C LEU A 254 46.67 -7.79 -16.38
N TYR A 255 47.30 -6.85 -17.05
CA TYR A 255 48.61 -6.32 -16.66
C TYR A 255 48.57 -5.69 -15.26
N HIS A 256 47.59 -4.83 -14.98
CA HIS A 256 47.46 -4.21 -13.67
C HIS A 256 47.05 -5.21 -12.58
N LEU A 257 46.17 -6.17 -12.88
CA LEU A 257 45.81 -7.24 -11.93
C LEU A 257 47.00 -8.16 -11.61
N ARG A 258 47.89 -8.44 -12.55
CA ARG A 258 49.11 -9.24 -12.36
C ARG A 258 50.19 -8.55 -11.51
N LYS A 259 50.17 -7.23 -11.44
CA LYS A 259 51.09 -6.45 -10.60
C LYS A 259 50.78 -6.48 -9.13
N ARG A 260 49.66 -7.04 -8.73
CA ARG A 260 49.27 -7.14 -7.35
C ARG A 260 50.17 -8.12 -6.59
N GLU A 261 50.40 -7.85 -5.32
CA GLU A 261 51.12 -8.77 -4.42
C GLU A 261 50.40 -10.11 -4.28
N GLN A 262 49.08 -10.08 -4.22
CA GLN A 262 48.20 -11.26 -4.19
C GLN A 262 47.78 -11.62 -5.63
N HIS A 263 47.89 -12.91 -5.95
CA HIS A 263 47.49 -13.43 -7.25
C HIS A 263 45.97 -13.32 -7.37
N VAL A 264 45.49 -12.75 -8.50
CA VAL A 264 44.05 -12.65 -8.84
C VAL A 264 43.76 -13.64 -9.96
N HIS A 265 42.83 -14.53 -9.73
CA HIS A 265 42.27 -15.39 -10.76
C HIS A 265 41.34 -14.58 -11.68
N CYS A 266 41.50 -14.71 -12.97
CA CYS A 266 40.71 -13.95 -13.93
C CYS A 266 39.97 -14.89 -14.88
N GLU A 267 38.68 -14.62 -15.09
CA GLU A 267 37.86 -15.22 -16.13
C GLU A 267 37.32 -14.11 -17.04
N ILE A 268 37.23 -14.36 -18.32
CA ILE A 268 36.88 -13.33 -19.32
C ILE A 268 35.65 -13.80 -20.12
N PHE A 269 34.59 -13.02 -20.10
CA PHE A 269 33.47 -13.13 -21.00
C PHE A 269 33.52 -12.00 -22.03
N SER A 270 33.82 -12.33 -23.30
CA SER A 270 34.04 -11.37 -24.37
C SER A 270 33.01 -11.44 -25.51
N GLU A 271 31.82 -12.01 -25.24
CA GLU A 271 30.80 -12.21 -26.26
C GLU A 271 29.67 -11.19 -26.17
N VAL A 272 29.88 -10.02 -25.55
CA VAL A 272 28.84 -9.00 -25.51
C VAL A 272 28.62 -8.38 -26.87
N GLU A 273 27.41 -8.42 -27.35
CA GLU A 273 26.96 -7.75 -28.57
C GLU A 273 26.44 -6.33 -28.30
N SER A 274 26.30 -5.55 -29.34
CA SER A 274 25.57 -4.28 -29.31
C SER A 274 24.10 -4.55 -28.93
N ASP A 275 23.51 -3.73 -28.06
CA ASP A 275 22.18 -3.96 -27.49
C ASP A 275 22.07 -5.35 -26.78
N PRO A 276 22.74 -5.53 -25.65
CA PRO A 276 22.91 -6.83 -25.01
C PRO A 276 21.59 -7.51 -24.68
N SER A 277 21.53 -8.83 -24.95
CA SER A 277 20.31 -9.61 -24.71
C SER A 277 20.32 -10.37 -23.40
N PHE A 278 19.13 -10.80 -22.95
CA PHE A 278 19.02 -11.74 -21.83
C PHE A 278 19.74 -13.06 -22.09
N ASP A 279 19.83 -13.49 -23.37
CA ASP A 279 20.55 -14.71 -23.74
C ASP A 279 22.06 -14.53 -23.48
N THR A 280 22.63 -13.38 -23.82
CA THR A 280 24.03 -13.03 -23.53
C THR A 280 24.30 -12.93 -22.04
N VAL A 281 23.41 -12.29 -21.29
CA VAL A 281 23.48 -12.23 -19.82
C VAL A 281 23.44 -13.65 -19.22
N SER A 282 22.57 -14.53 -19.71
CA SER A 282 22.44 -15.91 -19.22
C SER A 282 23.73 -16.73 -19.46
N LYS A 283 24.37 -16.58 -20.63
CA LYS A 283 25.67 -17.25 -20.94
C LYS A 283 26.78 -16.78 -19.99
N GLY A 284 26.91 -15.46 -19.80
CA GLY A 284 27.90 -14.91 -18.87
C GLY A 284 27.63 -15.34 -17.43
N LEU A 285 26.37 -15.40 -17.03
CA LEU A 285 25.94 -15.84 -15.70
C LEU A 285 26.31 -17.31 -15.43
N GLU A 286 26.19 -18.19 -16.41
CA GLU A 286 26.62 -19.59 -16.29
C GLU A 286 28.11 -19.69 -15.93
N LEU A 287 28.97 -18.94 -16.64
CA LEU A 287 30.40 -18.85 -16.34
C LEU A 287 30.65 -18.24 -14.95
N MET A 288 29.95 -17.15 -14.60
CA MET A 288 30.07 -16.51 -13.29
C MET A 288 29.72 -17.46 -12.13
N ASN A 289 28.65 -18.25 -12.27
CA ASN A 289 28.22 -19.21 -11.24
C ASN A 289 29.29 -20.31 -10.99
N ASN A 290 29.99 -20.72 -12.07
CA ASN A 290 31.10 -21.67 -11.97
C ASN A 290 32.37 -21.03 -11.39
N PHE A 291 32.68 -19.84 -11.83
CA PHE A 291 33.88 -19.11 -11.44
C PHE A 291 33.76 -18.48 -10.04
N LYS A 292 32.58 -18.01 -9.63
CA LYS A 292 32.28 -17.36 -8.34
C LYS A 292 33.15 -16.13 -8.07
N PRO A 293 33.01 -15.07 -8.88
CA PRO A 293 33.81 -13.85 -8.71
C PRO A 293 33.45 -13.09 -7.43
N ASP A 294 34.43 -12.37 -6.88
CA ASP A 294 34.27 -11.33 -5.86
C ASP A 294 34.30 -9.92 -6.46
N VAL A 295 34.76 -9.78 -7.70
CA VAL A 295 34.68 -8.55 -8.46
C VAL A 295 34.30 -8.81 -9.92
N ILE A 296 33.39 -7.98 -10.43
CA ILE A 296 33.01 -7.93 -11.84
C ILE A 296 33.59 -6.65 -12.43
N ILE A 297 34.38 -6.79 -13.47
CA ILE A 297 34.99 -5.67 -14.19
C ILE A 297 34.32 -5.56 -15.56
N ALA A 298 33.51 -4.55 -15.78
CA ALA A 298 32.91 -4.24 -17.05
C ALA A 298 33.85 -3.32 -17.86
N LEU A 299 34.32 -3.80 -18.98
CA LEU A 299 35.21 -3.03 -19.89
C LEU A 299 34.55 -2.85 -21.24
N GLY A 300 34.23 -1.64 -21.62
CA GLY A 300 33.66 -1.36 -22.95
C GLY A 300 32.70 -0.16 -22.94
N GLY A 301 31.91 -0.05 -23.98
CA GLY A 301 30.85 0.95 -24.06
C GLY A 301 29.64 0.58 -23.21
N GLY A 302 28.55 1.35 -23.37
CA GLY A 302 27.30 1.13 -22.61
C GLY A 302 26.80 -0.31 -22.66
N SER A 303 26.87 -0.98 -23.83
CA SER A 303 26.41 -2.37 -23.98
C SER A 303 27.17 -3.36 -23.09
N ALA A 304 28.49 -3.24 -22.99
CA ALA A 304 29.29 -4.12 -22.13
C ALA A 304 28.99 -3.87 -20.64
N ILE A 305 28.83 -2.60 -20.24
CA ILE A 305 28.52 -2.22 -18.88
C ILE A 305 27.11 -2.67 -18.50
N ASP A 306 26.11 -2.50 -19.36
CA ASP A 306 24.74 -2.91 -19.14
C ASP A 306 24.59 -4.44 -19.06
N ALA A 307 25.30 -5.20 -19.93
CA ALA A 307 25.38 -6.65 -19.83
C ALA A 307 25.97 -7.09 -18.49
N ALA A 308 27.06 -6.46 -18.06
CA ALA A 308 27.70 -6.76 -16.78
C ALA A 308 26.79 -6.45 -15.57
N LYS A 309 26.06 -5.34 -15.59
CA LYS A 309 25.04 -5.01 -14.58
C LYS A 309 23.92 -6.05 -14.54
N GLY A 310 23.47 -6.52 -15.71
CA GLY A 310 22.50 -7.62 -15.80
C GLY A 310 23.04 -8.92 -15.20
N MET A 311 24.27 -9.29 -15.55
CA MET A 311 24.94 -10.47 -14.97
C MET A 311 25.11 -10.32 -13.47
N TRP A 312 25.56 -9.15 -12.99
CA TRP A 312 25.70 -8.84 -11.56
C TRP A 312 24.40 -9.04 -10.79
N LEU A 313 23.29 -8.48 -11.32
CA LEU A 313 21.97 -8.61 -10.73
C LEU A 313 21.54 -10.07 -10.55
N PHE A 314 21.61 -10.87 -11.63
CA PHE A 314 21.16 -12.27 -11.57
C PHE A 314 22.16 -13.19 -10.87
N TYR A 315 23.43 -12.84 -10.80
CA TYR A 315 24.41 -13.54 -9.97
C TYR A 315 24.15 -13.36 -8.47
N GLU A 316 23.81 -12.13 -8.05
CA GLU A 316 23.45 -11.84 -6.67
C GLU A 316 22.07 -12.41 -6.30
N HIS A 317 21.11 -12.27 -7.23
CA HIS A 317 19.69 -12.59 -7.04
C HIS A 317 19.12 -13.37 -8.23
N PRO A 318 19.28 -14.69 -8.25
CA PRO A 318 18.77 -15.54 -9.34
C PRO A 318 17.25 -15.49 -9.53
N ASP A 319 16.50 -15.16 -8.49
CA ASP A 319 15.02 -15.10 -8.50
C ASP A 319 14.51 -13.70 -8.90
N ALA A 320 15.39 -12.78 -9.29
CA ALA A 320 14.98 -11.44 -9.68
C ALA A 320 14.06 -11.49 -10.92
N ASP A 321 12.89 -10.85 -10.84
CA ASP A 321 11.92 -10.81 -11.93
C ASP A 321 12.10 -9.55 -12.80
N PRO A 322 12.53 -9.69 -14.07
CA PRO A 322 12.71 -8.57 -14.98
C PRO A 322 11.42 -7.79 -15.25
N GLU A 323 10.27 -8.44 -15.29
CA GLU A 323 8.98 -7.78 -15.51
C GLU A 323 8.58 -6.90 -14.31
N GLY A 324 8.78 -7.41 -13.09
CA GLY A 324 8.56 -6.63 -11.87
C GLY A 324 9.50 -5.42 -11.77
N MET A 325 10.75 -5.58 -12.19
CA MET A 325 11.74 -4.50 -12.20
C MET A 325 11.45 -3.41 -13.24
N LYS A 326 10.92 -3.78 -14.39
CA LYS A 326 10.50 -2.85 -15.44
C LYS A 326 9.36 -1.94 -14.99
N LEU A 327 8.40 -2.45 -14.19
CA LEU A 327 7.28 -1.66 -13.68
C LEU A 327 7.73 -0.47 -12.82
N LYS A 328 8.91 -0.55 -12.20
CA LYS A 328 9.52 0.54 -11.43
C LYS A 328 9.98 1.72 -12.24
N PHE A 329 10.30 1.51 -13.49
CA PHE A 329 10.73 2.59 -14.38
C PHE A 329 9.61 3.63 -14.61
N MET A 330 8.35 3.23 -14.52
CA MET A 330 7.21 4.12 -14.71
C MET A 330 7.04 5.14 -13.57
N ASP A 331 7.43 4.78 -12.35
CA ASP A 331 7.57 5.73 -11.23
C ASP A 331 8.57 5.19 -10.20
N ILE A 332 9.79 5.62 -10.32
CA ILE A 332 10.92 5.27 -9.45
C ILE A 332 10.66 5.54 -7.95
N ARG A 333 9.67 6.39 -7.63
CA ARG A 333 9.27 6.77 -6.28
C ARG A 333 8.13 5.95 -5.70
N LYS A 334 7.34 5.29 -6.55
CA LYS A 334 6.20 4.44 -6.14
C LYS A 334 6.53 2.97 -6.28
N ARG A 335 7.56 2.51 -5.61
CA ARG A 335 8.07 1.15 -5.76
C ARG A 335 7.08 0.09 -5.30
N ALA A 336 6.33 -0.46 -6.22
CA ALA A 336 5.54 -1.67 -5.99
C ALA A 336 6.42 -2.92 -5.80
N TYR A 337 7.60 -2.92 -6.44
CA TYR A 337 8.59 -3.99 -6.35
C TYR A 337 9.83 -3.50 -5.57
N LYS A 338 10.33 -4.25 -4.60
CA LYS A 338 11.56 -3.93 -3.86
C LYS A 338 12.74 -4.50 -4.64
N PHE A 339 13.57 -3.62 -5.20
CA PHE A 339 14.80 -4.05 -5.86
C PHE A 339 15.77 -4.68 -4.85
N PRO A 340 16.38 -5.82 -5.16
CA PRO A 340 17.31 -6.48 -4.26
C PRO A 340 18.59 -5.66 -4.09
N LYS A 341 19.27 -5.83 -2.93
CA LYS A 341 20.55 -5.17 -2.65
C LYS A 341 21.66 -5.89 -3.40
N LEU A 342 22.52 -5.13 -4.09
CA LEU A 342 23.68 -5.64 -4.83
C LEU A 342 25.00 -5.35 -4.08
N GLY A 343 26.09 -5.95 -4.55
CA GLY A 343 27.43 -5.76 -4.01
C GLY A 343 27.74 -6.58 -2.76
N VAL A 344 26.96 -7.65 -2.51
CA VAL A 344 27.19 -8.56 -1.39
C VAL A 344 28.11 -9.72 -1.76
N LYS A 345 27.90 -10.35 -2.92
CA LYS A 345 28.74 -11.44 -3.43
C LYS A 345 29.94 -10.92 -4.23
N ALA A 346 29.72 -9.89 -5.05
CA ALA A 346 30.74 -9.31 -5.90
C ALA A 346 30.59 -7.80 -6.02
N LYS A 347 31.72 -7.07 -6.03
CA LYS A 347 31.77 -5.65 -6.32
C LYS A 347 31.74 -5.41 -7.82
N MET A 348 31.14 -4.28 -8.25
CA MET A 348 31.05 -3.89 -9.65
C MET A 348 32.02 -2.74 -9.95
N VAL A 349 32.93 -2.96 -10.87
CA VAL A 349 33.85 -1.95 -11.43
C VAL A 349 33.47 -1.70 -12.88
N ALA A 350 33.18 -0.47 -13.25
CA ALA A 350 32.85 -0.09 -14.63
C ALA A 350 33.95 0.77 -15.24
N ILE A 351 34.45 0.36 -16.40
CA ILE A 351 35.54 1.00 -17.16
C ILE A 351 35.04 1.32 -18.55
N PRO A 352 34.56 2.55 -18.79
CA PRO A 352 34.04 2.95 -20.08
C PRO A 352 35.16 3.12 -21.10
N THR A 353 34.89 2.73 -22.37
CA THR A 353 35.74 2.95 -23.53
C THR A 353 35.08 3.85 -24.58
N THR A 354 33.96 4.47 -24.21
CA THR A 354 33.24 5.46 -25.00
C THR A 354 32.89 6.67 -24.10
N SER A 355 32.85 7.85 -24.70
CA SER A 355 32.42 9.10 -24.03
C SER A 355 31.02 9.45 -24.46
N GLY A 356 30.00 8.83 -23.87
CA GLY A 356 28.60 9.01 -24.28
C GLY A 356 27.61 8.60 -23.22
N THR A 357 27.37 7.32 -23.09
CA THR A 357 26.26 6.74 -22.32
C THR A 357 26.30 7.04 -20.84
N GLY A 358 27.48 7.26 -20.25
CA GLY A 358 27.60 7.42 -18.79
C GLY A 358 27.20 6.17 -17.99
N SER A 359 27.12 4.98 -18.62
CA SER A 359 26.68 3.75 -17.97
C SER A 359 27.52 3.40 -16.73
N GLU A 360 28.78 3.83 -16.67
CA GLU A 360 29.69 3.62 -15.53
C GLU A 360 29.25 4.34 -14.26
N VAL A 361 28.41 5.37 -14.37
CA VAL A 361 27.90 6.16 -13.23
C VAL A 361 26.37 6.08 -13.08
N THR A 362 25.67 5.43 -14.00
CA THR A 362 24.21 5.37 -14.00
C THR A 362 23.66 4.20 -13.21
N SER A 363 22.41 4.39 -12.75
CA SER A 363 21.60 3.39 -12.07
C SER A 363 20.70 2.61 -13.03
N PHE A 364 21.11 2.46 -14.28
CA PHE A 364 20.34 1.84 -15.37
C PHE A 364 21.11 0.72 -16.02
N ALA A 365 20.39 -0.24 -16.56
CA ALA A 365 20.87 -1.23 -17.52
C ALA A 365 19.76 -1.56 -18.52
N VAL A 366 20.04 -1.51 -19.80
CA VAL A 366 19.07 -1.81 -20.85
C VAL A 366 19.39 -3.17 -21.47
N LEU A 367 18.48 -4.14 -21.28
CA LEU A 367 18.61 -5.48 -21.85
C LEU A 367 17.52 -5.74 -22.89
N THR A 368 17.84 -6.51 -23.90
CA THR A 368 16.92 -6.83 -25.01
C THR A 368 16.42 -8.25 -24.90
N ASP A 369 15.10 -8.43 -24.92
CA ASP A 369 14.47 -9.72 -25.21
C ASP A 369 14.36 -9.86 -26.73
N LYS A 370 15.22 -10.69 -27.31
CA LYS A 370 15.24 -10.93 -28.77
C LYS A 370 13.98 -11.67 -29.24
N LYS A 371 13.35 -12.49 -28.41
CA LYS A 371 12.14 -13.25 -28.78
C LYS A 371 10.94 -12.33 -28.91
N LEU A 372 10.82 -11.38 -27.99
CA LEU A 372 9.72 -10.40 -27.97
C LEU A 372 10.09 -9.12 -28.73
N ASN A 373 11.31 -8.98 -29.23
CA ASN A 373 11.87 -7.76 -29.82
C ASN A 373 11.61 -6.53 -28.95
N LYS A 374 11.92 -6.63 -27.65
CA LYS A 374 11.58 -5.63 -26.66
C LYS A 374 12.75 -5.29 -25.76
N LYS A 375 12.99 -3.99 -25.57
CA LYS A 375 13.99 -3.47 -24.61
C LYS A 375 13.41 -3.39 -23.21
N TYR A 376 14.19 -3.83 -22.23
CA TYR A 376 13.86 -3.81 -20.80
C TYR A 376 14.83 -2.85 -20.09
N PRO A 377 14.41 -1.64 -19.81
CA PRO A 377 15.20 -0.72 -19.00
C PRO A 377 15.04 -1.11 -17.52
N LEU A 378 16.06 -1.72 -16.97
CA LEU A 378 16.17 -1.97 -15.53
C LEU A 378 16.69 -0.70 -14.87
N ALA A 379 15.97 -0.19 -13.88
CA ALA A 379 16.31 1.08 -13.22
C ALA A 379 16.18 0.95 -11.72
N ASP A 380 17.29 0.98 -11.03
CA ASP A 380 17.35 1.10 -9.58
C ASP A 380 18.73 1.61 -9.14
N TYR A 381 18.76 2.38 -8.06
CA TYR A 381 20.02 2.87 -7.49
C TYR A 381 21.01 1.75 -7.09
N GLU A 382 20.52 0.54 -6.86
CA GLU A 382 21.37 -0.63 -6.60
C GLU A 382 22.23 -1.02 -7.81
N LEU A 383 21.82 -0.69 -9.05
CA LEU A 383 22.59 -0.94 -10.29
C LEU A 383 23.75 0.05 -10.50
N THR A 384 23.90 1.05 -9.62
CA THR A 384 25.06 1.95 -9.68
C THR A 384 26.33 1.14 -9.37
N PRO A 385 27.37 1.13 -10.24
CA PRO A 385 28.62 0.46 -9.94
C PRO A 385 29.26 0.95 -8.64
N ASP A 386 30.02 0.10 -7.95
CA ASP A 386 30.76 0.50 -6.77
C ASP A 386 31.91 1.44 -7.13
N VAL A 387 32.58 1.17 -8.26
CA VAL A 387 33.72 1.95 -8.74
C VAL A 387 33.57 2.22 -10.24
N ALA A 388 33.81 3.47 -10.64
CA ALA A 388 33.99 3.85 -12.02
C ALA A 388 35.44 4.27 -12.27
N ILE A 389 36.05 3.77 -13.36
CA ILE A 389 37.41 4.12 -13.78
C ILE A 389 37.34 4.72 -15.17
N VAL A 390 37.35 6.05 -15.25
CA VAL A 390 37.22 6.83 -16.47
C VAL A 390 38.63 7.23 -16.94
N ASP A 391 39.29 6.32 -17.69
CA ASP A 391 40.66 6.52 -18.18
C ASP A 391 40.62 7.01 -19.64
N PRO A 392 41.02 8.26 -19.92
CA PRO A 392 41.01 8.81 -21.27
C PRO A 392 41.83 7.99 -22.28
N ASP A 393 42.87 7.28 -21.83
CA ASP A 393 43.72 6.46 -22.71
C ASP A 393 42.95 5.30 -23.36
N LEU A 394 41.78 4.94 -22.83
CA LEU A 394 40.92 3.88 -23.36
C LEU A 394 39.94 4.37 -24.45
N VAL A 395 39.80 5.68 -24.63
CA VAL A 395 38.93 6.27 -25.66
C VAL A 395 39.69 6.86 -26.83
N MET A 396 41.00 7.00 -26.74
CA MET A 396 41.84 7.64 -27.77
C MET A 396 41.82 6.91 -29.13
N SER A 397 41.51 5.64 -29.18
CA SER A 397 41.46 4.84 -30.41
C SER A 397 40.06 4.71 -31.01
N LEU A 398 39.06 5.44 -30.50
CA LEU A 398 37.72 5.37 -31.03
C LEU A 398 37.63 5.84 -32.48
N PRO A 399 36.87 5.16 -33.35
CA PRO A 399 36.54 5.67 -34.67
C PRO A 399 35.82 7.03 -34.59
N LYS A 400 36.14 7.93 -35.51
CA LYS A 400 35.55 9.29 -35.57
C LYS A 400 34.00 9.27 -35.53
N THR A 401 33.37 8.33 -36.22
CA THR A 401 31.91 8.19 -36.24
C THR A 401 31.38 7.89 -34.84
N ILE A 402 32.00 6.97 -34.09
CA ILE A 402 31.61 6.64 -32.74
C ILE A 402 31.83 7.83 -31.80
N THR A 403 32.94 8.58 -31.96
CA THR A 403 33.19 9.81 -31.19
C THR A 403 32.10 10.85 -31.44
N ALA A 404 31.64 11.03 -32.66
CA ALA A 404 30.57 11.95 -33.02
C ALA A 404 29.22 11.48 -32.38
N ASP A 405 28.86 10.21 -32.60
CA ASP A 405 27.61 9.64 -32.15
C ASP A 405 27.51 9.70 -30.61
N THR A 406 28.57 9.28 -29.91
CA THR A 406 28.57 9.30 -28.42
C THR A 406 28.69 10.72 -27.87
N GLY A 407 29.39 11.63 -28.57
CA GLY A 407 29.41 13.05 -28.18
C GLY A 407 28.03 13.73 -28.29
N MET A 408 27.28 13.39 -29.34
CA MET A 408 25.88 13.85 -29.45
C MET A 408 24.96 13.22 -28.41
N ASP A 409 25.25 11.99 -28.02
CA ASP A 409 24.55 11.32 -26.92
C ASP A 409 24.76 12.07 -25.57
N VAL A 410 25.99 12.51 -25.28
CA VAL A 410 26.28 13.39 -24.11
C VAL A 410 25.45 14.67 -24.16
N LEU A 411 25.36 15.31 -25.33
CA LEU A 411 24.60 16.54 -25.49
C LEU A 411 23.11 16.30 -25.21
N THR A 412 22.55 15.21 -25.74
CA THR A 412 21.17 14.82 -25.53
C THR A 412 20.89 14.55 -24.04
N HIS A 413 21.73 13.75 -23.40
CA HIS A 413 21.62 13.46 -21.96
C HIS A 413 21.72 14.72 -21.11
N GLY A 414 22.62 15.66 -21.46
CA GLY A 414 22.73 16.94 -20.75
C GLY A 414 21.45 17.77 -20.85
N ILE A 415 20.89 17.90 -22.05
CA ILE A 415 19.63 18.63 -22.27
C ILE A 415 18.45 17.94 -21.54
N GLU A 416 18.30 16.62 -21.71
CA GLU A 416 17.23 15.85 -21.09
C GLU A 416 17.29 15.91 -19.55
N SER A 417 18.50 15.81 -18.98
CA SER A 417 18.72 15.94 -17.55
C SER A 417 18.29 17.31 -17.03
N TYR A 418 18.67 18.39 -17.75
CA TYR A 418 18.37 19.76 -17.37
C TYR A 418 16.88 20.08 -17.39
N VAL A 419 16.11 19.57 -18.37
CA VAL A 419 14.67 19.80 -18.50
C VAL A 419 13.83 18.73 -17.79
N SER A 420 14.46 17.79 -17.11
CA SER A 420 13.77 16.70 -16.41
C SER A 420 12.90 17.19 -15.25
N ASN A 421 11.73 16.59 -15.08
CA ASN A 421 10.92 16.78 -13.86
C ASN A 421 11.65 16.32 -12.58
N MET A 422 12.80 15.67 -12.69
CA MET A 422 13.65 15.22 -11.59
C MET A 422 14.95 16.00 -11.48
N ALA A 423 15.10 17.07 -12.26
CA ALA A 423 16.23 17.97 -12.18
C ALA A 423 16.42 18.52 -10.76
N SER A 424 17.66 18.75 -10.39
CA SER A 424 18.06 19.28 -9.10
C SER A 424 19.36 20.09 -9.27
N ASP A 425 19.68 20.95 -8.32
CA ASP A 425 20.90 21.76 -8.34
C ASP A 425 22.18 20.91 -8.56
N TYR A 426 22.19 19.67 -8.10
CA TYR A 426 23.30 18.74 -8.35
C TYR A 426 23.34 18.25 -9.79
N THR A 427 22.21 17.91 -10.39
CA THR A 427 22.14 17.41 -11.78
C THR A 427 22.30 18.55 -12.78
N ASP A 428 21.77 19.73 -12.48
CA ASP A 428 21.80 20.89 -13.37
C ASP A 428 23.25 21.37 -13.62
N GLY A 429 24.04 21.47 -12.54
CA GLY A 429 25.45 21.83 -12.68
C GLY A 429 26.27 20.82 -13.52
N LEU A 430 25.99 19.53 -13.41
CA LEU A 430 26.62 18.50 -14.23
C LEU A 430 26.11 18.52 -15.67
N ALA A 431 24.82 18.75 -15.89
CA ALA A 431 24.22 18.85 -17.21
C ALA A 431 24.75 20.06 -17.99
N GLU A 432 24.79 21.24 -17.38
CA GLU A 432 25.38 22.44 -17.97
C GLU A 432 26.84 22.23 -18.34
N LYS A 433 27.60 21.60 -17.43
CA LYS A 433 29.02 21.33 -17.70
C LYS A 433 29.23 20.33 -18.85
N ALA A 434 28.39 19.30 -18.92
CA ALA A 434 28.44 18.33 -20.04
C ALA A 434 28.14 19.02 -21.37
N ILE A 435 27.10 19.86 -21.45
CA ILE A 435 26.73 20.62 -22.64
C ILE A 435 27.88 21.56 -23.05
N GLU A 436 28.45 22.33 -22.13
CA GLU A 436 29.57 23.21 -22.35
C GLU A 436 30.77 22.47 -22.98
N LEU A 437 31.13 21.32 -22.38
CA LEU A 437 32.27 20.51 -22.82
C LEU A 437 32.07 19.94 -24.24
N VAL A 438 30.84 19.50 -24.56
CA VAL A 438 30.55 19.01 -25.92
C VAL A 438 30.71 20.12 -26.93
N PHE A 439 30.05 21.26 -26.73
CA PHE A 439 30.20 22.39 -27.69
C PHE A 439 31.62 22.87 -27.86
N LYS A 440 32.41 22.82 -26.79
CA LYS A 440 33.80 23.23 -26.83
C LYS A 440 34.72 22.26 -27.56
N ASN A 441 34.53 20.94 -27.40
CA ASN A 441 35.56 19.97 -27.74
C ASN A 441 35.13 18.98 -28.83
N ILE A 442 33.85 18.80 -29.15
CA ILE A 442 33.37 17.72 -30.04
C ILE A 442 34.02 17.79 -31.45
N LYS A 443 34.23 18.98 -31.95
CA LYS A 443 34.86 19.18 -33.28
C LYS A 443 36.33 18.71 -33.29
N GLU A 444 37.09 19.12 -32.27
CA GLU A 444 38.50 18.73 -32.12
C GLU A 444 38.63 17.22 -31.86
N ALA A 445 37.75 16.65 -31.03
CA ALA A 445 37.72 15.22 -30.74
C ALA A 445 37.35 14.37 -31.99
N TYR A 446 36.62 14.94 -32.95
CA TYR A 446 36.28 14.27 -34.21
C TYR A 446 37.41 14.37 -35.22
N GLU A 447 38.17 15.46 -35.29
CA GLU A 447 39.28 15.67 -36.24
C GLU A 447 40.49 14.81 -35.91
#